data_1d6914af7fa4960e4ba9a2f75dc0cd84
#
_entry.id   1d6914af7fa4960e4ba9a2f75dc0cd84
#
_cell.length_a   1.000
_cell.length_b   1.000
_cell.length_c   1.000
_cell.angle_alpha   90.00
_cell.angle_beta   90.00
_cell.angle_gamma   90.00
#
_symmetry.space_group_name_H-M   'P 1'
#
loop_
_entity.id
_entity.type
_entity.pdbx_description
1 polymer ?
#
loop_
_entity_poly.entity_id
_entity_poly.type
_entity_poly.pdbx_seq_one_letter_code
_entity_poly.pdbx_strand_id
1 'polypeptide(L)'
;MAIYLNEHLEFFNEYPELLKKIKEIKDDDLPIEPMSTLSLADRIIKRVHDDKEHLKSKLEWLFEISRANEKIQEHLFEIERLVLTSTNLDQMVEQLKKEIPNRFGIPNVILCLIKGSDPCMEDRLRQRYNGNLDEMVKFICRETADRWFESGLKPVLNSEIKDSEVFGP
;
A
#
# COMPACT_ATOMS: atom_id res chain seq x y z
N MET A 1 22.99 18.53 30.54
CA MET A 1 24.19 17.68 30.33
C MET A 1 23.81 16.22 30.05
N ALA A 2 23.00 15.54 30.84
CA ALA A 2 22.59 14.16 30.58
C ALA A 2 21.86 13.96 29.23
N ILE A 3 21.03 14.90 28.80
CA ILE A 3 20.31 14.86 27.52
C ILE A 3 21.28 14.97 26.35
N TYR A 4 22.27 15.86 26.42
CA TYR A 4 23.29 16.04 25.40
C TYR A 4 24.15 14.78 25.20
N LEU A 5 24.54 14.12 26.29
CA LEU A 5 25.34 12.89 26.25
C LEU A 5 24.54 11.69 25.71
N ASN A 6 23.20 11.72 25.82
CA ASN A 6 22.35 10.68 25.30
C ASN A 6 22.10 10.83 23.78
N GLU A 7 22.20 12.07 23.27
CA GLU A 7 22.08 12.38 21.84
C GLU A 7 23.41 12.23 21.08
N HIS A 8 24.55 12.29 21.76
CA HIS A 8 25.90 12.21 21.19
C HIS A 8 26.71 11.07 21.79
N LEU A 9 26.31 9.84 21.52
CA LEU A 9 27.05 8.63 21.99
C LEU A 9 28.45 8.51 21.39
N GLU A 10 28.67 9.07 20.19
CA GLU A 10 29.95 9.19 19.53
C GLU A 10 31.00 10.00 20.30
N PHE A 11 30.56 10.89 21.21
CA PHE A 11 31.47 11.66 22.09
C PHE A 11 32.41 10.77 22.93
N PHE A 12 31.93 9.61 23.34
CA PHE A 12 32.71 8.67 24.10
C PHE A 12 33.71 7.87 23.23
N ASN A 13 33.52 7.82 21.94
CA ASN A 13 34.46 7.22 21.00
C ASN A 13 35.62 8.19 20.69
N GLU A 14 35.33 9.51 20.67
CA GLU A 14 36.38 10.54 20.49
C GLU A 14 37.21 10.77 21.76
N TYR A 15 36.62 10.56 22.95
CA TYR A 15 37.28 10.80 24.24
C TYR A 15 37.25 9.56 25.14
N PRO A 16 37.96 8.47 24.80
CA PRO A 16 38.01 7.24 25.59
C PRO A 16 38.62 7.42 26.97
N GLU A 17 39.45 8.46 27.13
CA GLU A 17 40.05 8.83 28.41
C GLU A 17 39.05 9.28 29.46
N LEU A 18 37.93 9.87 29.04
CA LEU A 18 36.87 10.27 29.97
C LEU A 18 36.16 9.06 30.55
N LEU A 19 36.02 7.99 29.78
CA LEU A 19 35.46 6.73 30.29
C LEU A 19 36.38 6.06 31.32
N LYS A 20 37.69 6.16 31.14
CA LYS A 20 38.69 5.67 32.14
C LYS A 20 38.60 6.47 33.44
N LYS A 21 38.57 7.81 33.35
CA LYS A 21 38.44 8.69 34.54
C LYS A 21 37.11 8.46 35.26
N ILE A 22 36.01 8.24 34.56
CA ILE A 22 34.71 7.95 35.19
C ILE A 22 34.77 6.59 35.91
N LYS A 23 35.51 5.62 35.40
CA LYS A 23 35.74 4.34 36.07
C LYS A 23 36.61 4.49 37.31
N GLU A 24 37.69 5.26 37.22
CA GLU A 24 38.61 5.52 38.34
C GLU A 24 37.94 6.29 39.50
N ILE A 25 37.08 7.24 39.20
CA ILE A 25 36.29 8.00 40.21
C ILE A 25 35.32 7.08 40.97
N LYS A 26 34.91 5.95 40.37
CA LYS A 26 33.97 5.01 41.00
C LYS A 26 34.66 4.03 41.96
N ASP A 27 35.96 3.82 41.82
CA ASP A 27 36.68 2.85 42.66
C ASP A 27 37.10 3.39 44.04
N ASP A 28 37.08 4.73 44.24
CA ASP A 28 37.62 5.33 45.47
C ASP A 28 36.64 5.71 46.56
N ASP A 29 35.29 5.80 46.32
CA ASP A 29 34.48 6.47 47.37
C ASP A 29 33.06 5.93 47.63
N LEU A 30 32.61 4.79 47.14
CA LEU A 30 31.34 4.21 47.60
C LEU A 30 31.28 2.69 47.41
N PRO A 31 30.72 1.91 48.36
CA PRO A 31 30.43 0.50 48.16
C PRO A 31 29.22 0.39 47.24
N ILE A 32 29.42 0.62 45.95
CA ILE A 32 28.39 0.41 44.94
C ILE A 32 28.66 -0.96 44.35
N GLU A 33 27.73 -1.88 44.61
CA GLU A 33 27.77 -3.25 44.08
C GLU A 33 28.15 -3.25 42.58
N PRO A 34 28.98 -4.18 42.13
CA PRO A 34 29.45 -4.26 40.72
C PRO A 34 28.33 -4.54 39.71
N MET A 35 27.08 -4.65 40.15
CA MET A 35 25.89 -4.90 39.29
C MET A 35 25.43 -3.72 38.44
N SER A 36 25.82 -2.45 38.76
CA SER A 36 25.22 -1.32 38.07
C SER A 36 25.83 -0.97 36.70
N THR A 37 27.11 -1.22 36.50
CA THR A 37 27.81 -0.92 35.23
C THR A 37 27.57 -2.00 34.18
N LEU A 38 27.58 -3.26 34.59
CA LEU A 38 27.17 -4.40 33.73
C LEU A 38 25.71 -4.24 33.31
N SER A 39 24.85 -3.81 34.25
CA SER A 39 23.44 -3.53 33.97
C SER A 39 23.20 -2.42 32.92
N LEU A 40 24.05 -1.39 32.85
CA LEU A 40 23.93 -0.33 31.84
C LEU A 40 24.38 -0.82 30.47
N ALA A 41 25.50 -1.51 30.38
CA ALA A 41 25.99 -2.10 29.14
C ALA A 41 24.99 -3.14 28.59
N ASP A 42 24.47 -3.99 29.46
CA ASP A 42 23.46 -4.98 29.07
C ASP A 42 22.18 -4.32 28.54
N ARG A 43 21.73 -3.23 29.14
CA ARG A 43 20.59 -2.44 28.67
C ARG A 43 20.85 -1.83 27.29
N ILE A 44 22.02 -1.30 27.05
CA ILE A 44 22.41 -0.73 25.75
C ILE A 44 22.46 -1.85 24.70
N ILE A 45 23.09 -2.97 25.00
CA ILE A 45 23.18 -4.12 24.09
C ILE A 45 21.79 -4.63 23.76
N LYS A 46 20.92 -4.79 24.77
CA LYS A 46 19.55 -5.21 24.59
C LYS A 46 18.79 -4.24 23.68
N ARG A 47 18.89 -2.93 23.93
CA ARG A 47 18.23 -1.91 23.11
C ARG A 47 18.71 -1.96 21.65
N VAL A 48 20.01 -2.06 21.42
CA VAL A 48 20.58 -2.18 20.06
C VAL A 48 20.09 -3.46 19.38
N HIS A 49 19.98 -4.55 20.14
CA HIS A 49 19.43 -5.79 19.62
C HIS A 49 17.94 -5.66 19.24
N ASP A 50 17.15 -5.08 20.13
CA ASP A 50 15.73 -4.83 19.90
C ASP A 50 15.51 -3.90 18.69
N ASP A 51 16.32 -2.83 18.57
CA ASP A 51 16.26 -1.91 17.42
C ASP A 51 16.66 -2.63 16.11
N LYS A 52 17.66 -3.50 16.15
CA LYS A 52 18.07 -4.32 15.00
C LYS A 52 16.96 -5.26 14.55
N GLU A 53 16.34 -5.99 15.48
CA GLU A 53 15.24 -6.90 15.17
C GLU A 53 14.01 -6.13 14.62
N HIS A 54 13.73 -4.96 15.18
CA HIS A 54 12.66 -4.08 14.68
C HIS A 54 12.94 -3.59 13.25
N LEU A 55 14.17 -3.17 12.97
CA LEU A 55 14.58 -2.78 11.61
C LEU A 55 14.50 -3.95 10.63
N LYS A 56 14.92 -5.14 11.06
CA LYS A 56 14.83 -6.35 10.26
C LYS A 56 13.37 -6.68 9.89
N SER A 57 12.48 -6.65 10.88
CA SER A 57 11.04 -6.87 10.65
C SER A 57 10.43 -5.84 9.70
N LYS A 58 10.83 -4.56 9.82
CA LYS A 58 10.42 -3.52 8.87
C LYS A 58 10.91 -3.78 7.45
N LEU A 59 12.14 -4.24 7.29
CA LEU A 59 12.69 -4.60 5.98
C LEU A 59 11.94 -5.79 5.37
N GLU A 60 11.68 -6.84 6.14
CA GLU A 60 10.91 -7.99 5.69
C GLU A 60 9.51 -7.56 5.22
N TRP A 61 8.82 -6.74 6.00
CA TRP A 61 7.54 -6.17 5.62
C TRP A 61 7.59 -5.32 4.33
N LEU A 62 8.63 -4.50 4.15
CA LEU A 62 8.82 -3.74 2.91
C LEU A 62 9.05 -4.64 1.70
N PHE A 63 9.79 -5.73 1.86
CA PHE A 63 9.98 -6.72 0.80
C PHE A 63 8.69 -7.44 0.43
N GLU A 64 7.84 -7.76 1.41
CA GLU A 64 6.53 -8.36 1.15
C GLU A 64 5.63 -7.40 0.36
N ILE A 65 5.57 -6.12 0.75
CA ILE A 65 4.82 -5.10 0.00
C ILE A 65 5.38 -4.94 -1.41
N SER A 66 6.70 -4.89 -1.57
CA SER A 66 7.33 -4.75 -2.87
C SER A 66 6.96 -5.91 -3.81
N ARG A 67 7.01 -7.15 -3.32
CA ARG A 67 6.61 -8.33 -4.08
C ARG A 67 5.12 -8.32 -4.43
N ALA A 68 4.28 -7.89 -3.48
CA ALA A 68 2.84 -7.77 -3.73
C ALA A 68 2.55 -6.71 -4.82
N ASN A 69 3.24 -5.57 -4.77
CA ASN A 69 3.10 -4.52 -5.78
C ASN A 69 3.60 -4.99 -7.16
N GLU A 70 4.73 -5.69 -7.22
CA GLU A 70 5.25 -6.26 -8.47
C GLU A 70 4.23 -7.21 -9.11
N LYS A 71 3.63 -8.10 -8.31
CA LYS A 71 2.58 -9.00 -8.77
C LYS A 71 1.34 -8.25 -9.27
N ILE A 72 0.94 -7.18 -8.59
CA ILE A 72 -0.18 -6.33 -9.03
C ILE A 72 0.16 -5.69 -10.39
N GLN A 73 1.38 -5.19 -10.57
CA GLN A 73 1.82 -4.60 -11.83
C GLN A 73 1.83 -5.61 -12.97
N GLU A 74 2.29 -6.84 -12.74
CA GLU A 74 2.21 -7.93 -13.72
C GLU A 74 0.76 -8.20 -14.12
N HIS A 75 -0.14 -8.31 -13.15
CA HIS A 75 -1.57 -8.51 -13.42
C HIS A 75 -2.18 -7.36 -14.22
N LEU A 76 -1.86 -6.10 -13.87
CA LEU A 76 -2.34 -4.92 -14.60
C LEU A 76 -1.82 -4.94 -16.05
N PHE A 77 -0.54 -5.21 -16.26
CA PHE A 77 0.04 -5.31 -17.60
C PHE A 77 -0.68 -6.37 -18.47
N GLU A 78 -0.99 -7.53 -17.89
CA GLU A 78 -1.75 -8.56 -18.59
C GLU A 78 -3.18 -8.12 -18.95
N ILE A 79 -3.86 -7.39 -18.04
CA ILE A 79 -5.18 -6.81 -18.31
C ILE A 79 -5.10 -5.75 -19.42
N GLU A 80 -4.12 -4.86 -19.37
CA GLU A 80 -3.90 -3.86 -20.42
C GLU A 80 -3.65 -4.54 -21.78
N ARG A 81 -2.84 -5.57 -21.80
CA ARG A 81 -2.59 -6.36 -23.02
C ARG A 81 -3.87 -6.98 -23.56
N LEU A 82 -4.72 -7.55 -22.70
CA LEU A 82 -6.02 -8.12 -23.10
C LEU A 82 -6.93 -7.06 -23.71
N VAL A 83 -7.03 -5.88 -23.09
CA VAL A 83 -7.82 -4.77 -23.62
C VAL A 83 -7.32 -4.32 -24.99
N LEU A 84 -6.00 -4.16 -25.14
CA LEU A 84 -5.40 -3.70 -26.41
C LEU A 84 -5.49 -4.73 -27.53
N THR A 85 -5.54 -6.02 -27.23
CA THR A 85 -5.65 -7.10 -28.22
C THR A 85 -7.09 -7.50 -28.54
N SER A 86 -8.06 -6.99 -27.78
CA SER A 86 -9.48 -7.28 -28.03
C SER A 86 -9.96 -6.62 -29.32
N THR A 87 -10.62 -7.39 -30.16
CA THR A 87 -11.10 -6.93 -31.47
C THR A 87 -12.48 -6.25 -31.40
N ASN A 88 -13.24 -6.54 -30.36
CA ASN A 88 -14.55 -5.98 -30.11
C ASN A 88 -14.87 -5.85 -28.62
N LEU A 89 -15.93 -5.12 -28.30
CA LEU A 89 -16.32 -4.84 -26.89
C LEU A 89 -16.75 -6.12 -26.16
N ASP A 90 -17.45 -7.06 -26.82
CA ASP A 90 -17.88 -8.30 -26.18
C ASP A 90 -16.71 -9.13 -25.70
N GLN A 91 -15.74 -9.35 -26.58
CA GLN A 91 -14.52 -10.08 -26.23
C GLN A 91 -13.79 -9.41 -25.08
N MET A 92 -13.68 -8.08 -25.11
CA MET A 92 -13.05 -7.31 -24.04
C MET A 92 -13.79 -7.49 -22.71
N VAL A 93 -15.12 -7.35 -22.71
CA VAL A 93 -15.96 -7.48 -21.52
C VAL A 93 -15.88 -8.89 -20.93
N GLU A 94 -16.01 -9.92 -21.76
CA GLU A 94 -15.88 -11.31 -21.32
C GLU A 94 -14.50 -11.63 -20.72
N GLN A 95 -13.45 -11.13 -21.34
CA GLN A 95 -12.10 -11.30 -20.83
C GLN A 95 -11.89 -10.59 -19.51
N LEU A 96 -12.35 -9.33 -19.39
CA LEU A 96 -12.25 -8.57 -18.14
C LEU A 96 -13.06 -9.24 -17.01
N LYS A 97 -14.28 -9.71 -17.33
CA LYS A 97 -15.15 -10.43 -16.38
C LYS A 97 -14.48 -11.68 -15.81
N LYS A 98 -13.68 -12.37 -16.60
CA LYS A 98 -12.98 -13.57 -16.18
C LYS A 98 -11.66 -13.28 -15.48
N GLU A 99 -10.85 -12.39 -16.06
CA GLU A 99 -9.46 -12.22 -15.65
C GLU A 99 -9.31 -11.34 -14.40
N ILE A 100 -10.13 -10.29 -14.25
CA ILE A 100 -10.04 -9.40 -13.08
C ILE A 100 -10.37 -10.14 -11.77
N PRO A 101 -11.49 -10.87 -11.64
CA PRO A 101 -11.78 -11.65 -10.45
C PRO A 101 -10.69 -12.67 -10.12
N ASN A 102 -10.23 -13.38 -11.13
CA ASN A 102 -9.22 -14.44 -10.95
C ASN A 102 -7.85 -13.91 -10.50
N ARG A 103 -7.44 -12.76 -11.02
CA ARG A 103 -6.11 -12.20 -10.73
C ARG A 103 -6.07 -11.37 -9.46
N PHE A 104 -7.13 -10.63 -9.19
CA PHE A 104 -7.19 -9.70 -8.07
C PHE A 104 -8.05 -10.19 -6.89
N GLY A 105 -8.74 -11.31 -7.05
CA GLY A 105 -9.66 -11.81 -6.02
C GLY A 105 -10.87 -10.92 -5.78
N ILE A 106 -11.27 -10.11 -6.79
CA ILE A 106 -12.38 -9.18 -6.70
C ILE A 106 -13.64 -9.92 -7.15
N PRO A 107 -14.70 -10.04 -6.33
CA PRO A 107 -15.86 -10.86 -6.66
C PRO A 107 -16.69 -10.30 -7.82
N ASN A 108 -16.79 -8.98 -7.93
CA ASN A 108 -17.64 -8.32 -8.91
C ASN A 108 -16.88 -7.20 -9.63
N VAL A 109 -17.10 -7.12 -10.95
CA VAL A 109 -16.55 -6.07 -11.81
C VAL A 109 -17.66 -5.49 -12.65
N ILE A 110 -17.80 -4.17 -12.63
CA ILE A 110 -18.77 -3.44 -13.45
C ILE A 110 -18.00 -2.46 -14.34
N LEU A 111 -18.24 -2.53 -15.64
CA LEU A 111 -17.70 -1.60 -16.61
C LEU A 111 -18.70 -0.48 -16.85
N CYS A 112 -18.35 0.73 -16.47
CA CYS A 112 -19.18 1.90 -16.69
C CYS A 112 -18.76 2.64 -17.96
N LEU A 113 -19.65 2.69 -18.93
CA LEU A 113 -19.45 3.48 -20.13
C LEU A 113 -20.09 4.86 -19.94
N ILE A 114 -19.29 5.91 -20.09
CA ILE A 114 -19.78 7.29 -19.97
C ILE A 114 -20.47 7.67 -21.29
N LYS A 115 -21.71 8.13 -21.19
CA LYS A 115 -22.46 8.63 -22.35
C LYS A 115 -21.70 9.79 -23.02
N GLY A 116 -21.42 9.63 -24.30
CA GLY A 116 -20.78 10.66 -25.11
C GLY A 116 -21.80 11.70 -25.60
N SER A 117 -21.34 12.57 -26.50
CA SER A 117 -22.19 13.58 -27.12
C SER A 117 -23.22 13.01 -28.14
N ASP A 118 -23.03 11.76 -28.56
CA ASP A 118 -23.94 11.08 -29.49
C ASP A 118 -25.04 10.32 -28.71
N PRO A 119 -26.29 10.82 -28.71
CA PRO A 119 -27.39 10.16 -27.99
C PRO A 119 -27.74 8.78 -28.57
N CYS A 120 -27.35 8.48 -29.81
CA CYS A 120 -27.62 7.20 -30.45
C CYS A 120 -26.62 6.12 -30.15
N MET A 121 -25.53 6.43 -29.46
CA MET A 121 -24.45 5.46 -29.23
C MET A 121 -24.88 4.34 -28.29
N GLU A 122 -25.59 4.68 -27.24
CA GLU A 122 -26.15 3.70 -26.30
C GLU A 122 -27.13 2.75 -26.99
N ASP A 123 -28.05 3.27 -27.77
CA ASP A 123 -29.02 2.46 -28.49
C ASP A 123 -28.35 1.54 -29.50
N ARG A 124 -27.37 2.03 -30.23
CA ARG A 124 -26.58 1.19 -31.17
C ARG A 124 -25.82 0.09 -30.46
N LEU A 125 -25.20 0.37 -29.32
CA LEU A 125 -24.53 -0.64 -28.54
C LEU A 125 -25.52 -1.65 -27.96
N ARG A 126 -26.65 -1.22 -27.41
CA ARG A 126 -27.69 -2.11 -26.90
C ARG A 126 -28.29 -3.00 -28.01
N GLN A 127 -28.54 -2.44 -29.18
CA GLN A 127 -29.03 -3.21 -30.34
C GLN A 127 -27.99 -4.23 -30.83
N ARG A 128 -26.71 -3.85 -30.85
CA ARG A 128 -25.66 -4.73 -31.34
C ARG A 128 -25.36 -5.90 -30.39
N TYR A 129 -25.54 -5.70 -29.10
CA TYR A 129 -25.19 -6.66 -28.07
C TYR A 129 -26.36 -7.40 -27.44
N ASN A 130 -27.59 -7.25 -27.99
CA ASN A 130 -28.79 -8.05 -27.67
C ASN A 130 -29.07 -8.29 -26.17
N GLY A 131 -28.82 -7.32 -25.30
CA GLY A 131 -29.14 -7.42 -23.89
C GLY A 131 -28.14 -8.19 -23.01
N ASN A 132 -27.14 -8.88 -23.56
CA ASN A 132 -26.14 -9.62 -22.77
C ASN A 132 -25.12 -8.72 -22.03
N LEU A 133 -25.13 -7.42 -22.32
CA LEU A 133 -24.28 -6.44 -21.66
C LEU A 133 -24.78 -5.99 -20.27
N ASP A 134 -26.03 -6.23 -19.94
CA ASP A 134 -26.73 -5.55 -18.85
C ASP A 134 -26.22 -5.88 -17.44
N GLU A 135 -25.58 -7.03 -17.25
CA GLU A 135 -25.09 -7.41 -15.91
C GLU A 135 -23.75 -6.74 -15.55
N MET A 136 -22.87 -6.55 -16.52
CA MET A 136 -21.52 -6.05 -16.27
C MET A 136 -21.26 -4.67 -16.83
N VAL A 137 -21.98 -4.27 -17.89
CA VAL A 137 -21.83 -2.98 -18.56
C VAL A 137 -22.97 -2.05 -18.20
N LYS A 138 -22.66 -0.92 -17.57
CA LYS A 138 -23.62 0.12 -17.23
C LYS A 138 -23.31 1.38 -18.01
N PHE A 139 -24.37 2.08 -18.45
CA PHE A 139 -24.23 3.37 -19.08
C PHE A 139 -24.53 4.47 -18.07
N ILE A 140 -23.56 5.29 -17.78
CA ILE A 140 -23.67 6.38 -16.83
C ILE A 140 -23.56 7.75 -17.52
N CYS A 141 -24.21 8.75 -16.98
CA CYS A 141 -24.04 10.12 -17.47
C CYS A 141 -22.71 10.70 -16.95
N ARG A 142 -22.23 11.74 -17.63
CA ARG A 142 -20.96 12.40 -17.26
C ARG A 142 -20.99 13.00 -15.86
N GLU A 143 -22.14 13.55 -15.47
CA GLU A 143 -22.32 14.13 -14.13
C GLU A 143 -22.16 13.09 -13.02
N THR A 144 -22.64 11.86 -13.23
CA THR A 144 -22.46 10.75 -12.29
C THR A 144 -21.00 10.33 -12.22
N ALA A 145 -20.32 10.22 -13.36
CA ALA A 145 -18.90 9.92 -13.41
C ALA A 145 -18.07 11.00 -12.71
N ASP A 146 -18.34 12.28 -12.97
CA ASP A 146 -17.63 13.40 -12.36
C ASP A 146 -17.84 13.46 -10.84
N ARG A 147 -19.05 13.05 -10.37
CA ARG A 147 -19.33 12.92 -8.94
C ARG A 147 -18.53 11.82 -8.27
N TRP A 148 -18.34 10.71 -8.95
CA TRP A 148 -17.59 9.57 -8.40
C TRP A 148 -16.07 9.79 -8.40
N PHE A 149 -15.56 10.45 -9.44
CA PHE A 149 -14.12 10.63 -9.67
C PHE A 149 -13.59 12.03 -9.31
N GLU A 150 -14.39 12.88 -8.65
CA GLU A 150 -13.99 14.22 -8.19
C GLU A 150 -13.10 14.95 -9.21
N SER A 151 -13.62 15.19 -10.40
CA SER A 151 -12.99 16.00 -11.46
C SER A 151 -11.59 15.62 -11.95
N GLY A 152 -11.10 14.40 -11.74
CA GLY A 152 -9.72 14.12 -12.11
C GLY A 152 -9.35 12.72 -12.59
N LEU A 153 -10.30 11.80 -12.85
CA LEU A 153 -10.02 10.40 -13.23
C LEU A 153 -9.10 9.66 -12.25
N LYS A 154 -9.04 10.11 -11.00
CA LYS A 154 -8.26 9.43 -9.97
C LYS A 154 -9.07 8.27 -9.39
N PRO A 155 -8.43 7.12 -9.12
CA PRO A 155 -9.10 6.02 -8.45
C PRO A 155 -9.58 6.47 -7.06
N VAL A 156 -10.85 6.20 -6.76
CA VAL A 156 -11.47 6.49 -5.47
C VAL A 156 -11.72 5.19 -4.75
N LEU A 157 -11.19 5.04 -3.54
CA LEU A 157 -11.47 3.93 -2.66
C LEU A 157 -12.62 4.32 -1.73
N ASN A 158 -13.80 3.76 -1.99
CA ASN A 158 -14.96 3.93 -1.12
C ASN A 158 -15.15 2.67 -0.27
N SER A 159 -15.28 2.84 1.04
CA SER A 159 -15.60 1.76 1.97
C SER A 159 -17.07 1.33 1.92
N GLU A 160 -17.94 2.16 1.35
CA GLU A 160 -19.37 1.92 1.23
C GLU A 160 -19.82 2.18 -0.20
N ILE A 161 -20.62 1.25 -0.74
CA ILE A 161 -21.30 1.43 -2.02
C ILE A 161 -22.48 2.38 -1.78
N LYS A 162 -22.38 3.60 -2.29
CA LYS A 162 -23.41 4.65 -2.09
C LYS A 162 -24.48 4.66 -3.18
N ASP A 163 -24.26 3.99 -4.29
CA ASP A 163 -25.11 4.05 -5.47
C ASP A 163 -25.66 2.66 -5.81
N SER A 164 -26.75 2.29 -5.13
CA SER A 164 -27.43 1.00 -5.34
C SER A 164 -28.01 0.82 -6.75
N GLU A 165 -28.28 1.93 -7.48
CA GLU A 165 -28.78 1.87 -8.85
C GLU A 165 -27.76 1.29 -9.84
N VAL A 166 -26.48 1.47 -9.56
CA VAL A 166 -25.39 1.00 -10.43
C VAL A 166 -24.78 -0.30 -9.95
N PHE A 167 -24.58 -0.42 -8.64
CA PHE A 167 -23.85 -1.56 -8.06
C PHE A 167 -24.80 -2.68 -7.57
N GLY A 168 -26.12 -2.43 -7.54
CA GLY A 168 -27.11 -3.35 -7.01
C GLY A 168 -27.20 -3.32 -5.48
N PRO A 169 -28.16 -4.05 -4.89
CA PRO A 169 -28.34 -4.14 -3.45
C PRO A 169 -27.23 -4.92 -2.76
#